data_968cc2aa30e9660789a433210794d8d6
#
_entry.id   968cc2aa30e9660789a433210794d8d6
#
_cell.length_a   1.000
_cell.length_b   1.000
_cell.length_c   1.000
_cell.angle_alpha   90.00
_cell.angle_beta   90.00
_cell.angle_gamma   90.00
#
_symmetry.space_group_name_H-M   'P 1'
#
loop_
_entity.id
_entity.type
_entity.pdbx_description
1 polymer ?
#
loop_
_entity_poly.entity_id
_entity_poly.type
_entity_poly.pdbx_seq_one_letter_code
_entity_poly.pdbx_strand_id
1 'polypeptide(L)'
;MTKKVTIIGANGQIARLATERILQEQADVHLTLLLRNSARLSNLAGNPAVTIIDGDANHADVLKQAIAGSDLVYVSFVDHGINAELTRKIIETMDETGVKRLISSNILGIYDEVKGAFGKFNRDFCFGGKVTDSAPEVVSARAIEDSDLDYTILRIPWLNDRNEVKYAVTHKGEPYYGVSASRKSSADLIVRIIADPSLYTKESIGFADPTTEGSSRPVY
;
A
#
# COMPACT_ATOMS: atom_id res chain seq x y z
N MET A 1 -6.88 -24.20 2.84
CA MET A 1 -6.55 -23.46 4.09
C MET A 1 -6.98 -22.03 3.93
N THR A 2 -7.59 -21.43 4.96
CA THR A 2 -7.99 -20.02 4.91
C THR A 2 -6.76 -19.12 4.96
N LYS A 3 -6.57 -18.25 3.98
CA LYS A 3 -5.51 -17.25 3.95
C LYS A 3 -5.82 -16.13 4.93
N LYS A 4 -4.87 -15.77 5.78
CA LYS A 4 -5.02 -14.73 6.80
C LYS A 4 -4.29 -13.47 6.35
N VAL A 5 -5.00 -12.37 6.19
CA VAL A 5 -4.46 -11.10 5.70
C VAL A 5 -4.71 -10.01 6.73
N THR A 6 -3.65 -9.34 7.14
CA THR A 6 -3.76 -8.15 8.00
C THR A 6 -3.69 -6.89 7.15
N ILE A 7 -4.63 -5.97 7.36
CA ILE A 7 -4.62 -4.63 6.75
C ILE A 7 -4.40 -3.59 7.85
N ILE A 8 -3.25 -2.91 7.81
CA ILE A 8 -2.93 -1.82 8.72
C ILE A 8 -3.36 -0.50 8.09
N GLY A 9 -4.15 0.30 8.81
CA GLY A 9 -4.78 1.49 8.26
C GLY A 9 -6.07 1.19 7.49
N ALA A 10 -6.82 0.20 7.95
CA ALA A 10 -7.97 -0.39 7.25
C ALA A 10 -9.12 0.58 6.94
N ASN A 11 -9.16 1.78 7.56
CA ASN A 11 -10.15 2.81 7.23
C ASN A 11 -9.79 3.65 5.99
N GLY A 12 -8.59 3.50 5.41
CA GLY A 12 -8.21 4.21 4.19
C GLY A 12 -9.15 3.90 3.02
N GLN A 13 -9.35 4.85 2.11
CA GLN A 13 -10.28 4.70 0.98
C GLN A 13 -9.94 3.48 0.11
N ILE A 14 -8.67 3.29 -0.23
CA ILE A 14 -8.22 2.13 -1.00
C ILE A 14 -8.39 0.84 -0.18
N ALA A 15 -8.04 0.85 1.12
CA ALA A 15 -8.18 -0.30 1.99
C ALA A 15 -9.63 -0.77 2.11
N ARG A 16 -10.58 0.17 2.21
CA ARG A 16 -12.03 -0.16 2.25
C ARG A 16 -12.51 -0.80 0.96
N LEU A 17 -12.12 -0.26 -0.20
CA LEU A 17 -12.42 -0.85 -1.51
C LEU A 17 -11.80 -2.25 -1.66
N ALA A 18 -10.55 -2.42 -1.23
CA ALA A 18 -9.89 -3.73 -1.25
C ALA A 18 -10.58 -4.72 -0.31
N THR A 19 -10.91 -4.30 0.93
CA THR A 19 -11.64 -5.11 1.90
C THR A 19 -12.99 -5.60 1.34
N GLU A 20 -13.78 -4.69 0.77
CA GLU A 20 -15.07 -5.03 0.17
C GLU A 20 -14.92 -6.08 -0.94
N ARG A 21 -13.98 -5.88 -1.84
CA ARG A 21 -13.74 -6.81 -2.95
C ARG A 21 -13.21 -8.16 -2.47
N ILE A 22 -12.28 -8.19 -1.50
CA ILE A 22 -11.78 -9.45 -0.95
C ILE A 22 -12.93 -10.27 -0.36
N LEU A 23 -13.80 -9.64 0.41
CA LEU A 23 -14.95 -10.32 1.03
C LEU A 23 -15.97 -10.83 0.01
N GLN A 24 -16.06 -10.20 -1.17
CA GLN A 24 -16.94 -10.62 -2.26
C GLN A 24 -16.31 -11.70 -3.16
N GLU A 25 -15.00 -11.60 -3.42
CA GLU A 25 -14.33 -12.36 -4.47
C GLU A 25 -13.49 -13.54 -3.94
N GLN A 26 -13.09 -13.52 -2.65
CA GLN A 26 -12.15 -14.48 -2.06
C GLN A 26 -12.72 -15.13 -0.80
N ALA A 27 -13.50 -16.18 -0.99
CA ALA A 27 -14.20 -16.88 0.12
C ALA A 27 -13.24 -17.49 1.17
N ASP A 28 -12.00 -17.77 0.79
CA ASP A 28 -11.00 -18.41 1.65
C ASP A 28 -10.04 -17.42 2.33
N VAL A 29 -10.43 -16.15 2.45
CA VAL A 29 -9.62 -15.13 3.13
C VAL A 29 -10.28 -14.71 4.44
N HIS A 30 -9.48 -14.64 5.51
CA HIS A 30 -9.84 -13.99 6.77
C HIS A 30 -9.05 -12.70 6.91
N LEU A 31 -9.74 -11.58 7.16
CA LEU A 31 -9.16 -10.26 7.29
C LEU A 31 -9.01 -9.84 8.75
N THR A 32 -7.81 -9.42 9.14
CA THR A 32 -7.57 -8.66 10.37
C THR A 32 -7.42 -7.19 10.00
N LEU A 33 -8.31 -6.34 10.48
CA LEU A 33 -8.40 -4.93 10.12
C LEU A 33 -7.97 -4.05 11.30
N LEU A 34 -6.74 -3.50 11.23
CA LEU A 34 -6.21 -2.60 12.25
C LEU A 34 -6.49 -1.15 11.87
N LEU A 35 -7.15 -0.42 12.76
CA LEU A 35 -7.43 1.01 12.61
C LEU A 35 -7.67 1.68 13.96
N ARG A 36 -7.51 3.00 14.00
CA ARG A 36 -7.99 3.82 15.11
C ARG A 36 -9.48 4.11 14.94
N ASN A 37 -10.29 3.92 15.96
CA ASN A 37 -11.74 4.10 15.97
C ASN A 37 -12.46 3.07 15.08
N SER A 38 -12.62 1.87 15.64
CA SER A 38 -13.27 0.71 15.00
C SER A 38 -14.73 0.96 14.58
N ALA A 39 -15.42 1.93 15.20
CA ALA A 39 -16.77 2.33 14.81
C ALA A 39 -16.89 2.73 13.32
N ARG A 40 -15.79 3.15 12.71
CA ARG A 40 -15.73 3.47 11.27
C ARG A 40 -15.93 2.28 10.34
N LEU A 41 -15.80 1.06 10.86
CA LEU A 41 -16.03 -0.21 10.16
C LEU A 41 -17.15 -1.04 10.82
N SER A 42 -18.09 -0.39 11.51
CA SER A 42 -19.21 -1.06 12.19
C SER A 42 -20.07 -1.91 11.26
N ASN A 43 -20.12 -1.58 9.97
CA ASN A 43 -20.79 -2.38 8.94
C ASN A 43 -20.17 -3.76 8.72
N LEU A 44 -18.93 -3.99 9.19
CA LEU A 44 -18.22 -5.27 9.13
C LEU A 44 -18.26 -6.00 10.47
N ALA A 45 -18.83 -5.40 11.52
CA ALA A 45 -18.94 -6.03 12.83
C ALA A 45 -19.79 -7.31 12.76
N GLY A 46 -19.28 -8.40 13.33
CA GLY A 46 -19.94 -9.70 13.30
C GLY A 46 -19.76 -10.50 11.99
N ASN A 47 -19.06 -9.99 11.00
CA ASN A 47 -18.71 -10.78 9.83
C ASN A 47 -17.68 -11.87 10.22
N PRO A 48 -17.96 -13.17 10.00
CA PRO A 48 -17.09 -14.27 10.43
C PRO A 48 -15.73 -14.29 9.72
N ALA A 49 -15.61 -13.64 8.57
CA ALA A 49 -14.35 -13.50 7.83
C ALA A 49 -13.53 -12.27 8.25
N VAL A 50 -13.95 -11.53 9.29
CA VAL A 50 -13.31 -10.26 9.68
C VAL A 50 -13.07 -10.21 11.19
N THR A 51 -11.84 -9.86 11.56
CA THR A 51 -11.47 -9.43 12.90
C THR A 51 -11.11 -7.96 12.87
N ILE A 52 -11.74 -7.13 13.70
CA ILE A 52 -11.43 -5.70 13.79
C ILE A 52 -10.62 -5.46 15.06
N ILE A 53 -9.46 -4.80 14.93
CA ILE A 53 -8.62 -4.36 16.05
C ILE A 53 -8.66 -2.84 16.12
N ASP A 54 -9.18 -2.31 17.23
CA ASP A 54 -9.14 -0.88 17.53
C ASP A 54 -7.83 -0.55 18.23
N GLY A 55 -6.95 0.16 17.54
CA GLY A 55 -5.65 0.49 18.10
C GLY A 55 -4.78 1.35 17.19
N ASP A 56 -3.70 1.86 17.76
CA ASP A 56 -2.71 2.63 17.04
C ASP A 56 -1.51 1.73 16.68
N ALA A 57 -1.16 1.71 15.40
CA ALA A 57 -0.02 0.96 14.87
C ALA A 57 1.35 1.43 15.43
N ASN A 58 1.41 2.56 16.13
CA ASN A 58 2.62 2.97 16.84
C ASN A 58 2.90 2.14 18.10
N HIS A 59 1.94 1.37 18.60
CA HIS A 59 2.07 0.49 19.76
C HIS A 59 2.47 -0.92 19.31
N ALA A 60 3.60 -1.41 19.78
CA ALA A 60 4.17 -2.69 19.36
C ALA A 60 3.27 -3.90 19.71
N ASP A 61 2.61 -3.86 20.86
CA ASP A 61 1.65 -4.87 21.30
C ASP A 61 0.42 -4.95 20.36
N VAL A 62 -0.08 -3.81 19.91
CA VAL A 62 -1.18 -3.70 18.94
C VAL A 62 -0.75 -4.26 17.59
N LEU A 63 0.44 -3.89 17.11
CA LEU A 63 1.01 -4.45 15.87
C LEU A 63 1.15 -5.96 15.96
N LYS A 64 1.72 -6.46 17.06
CA LYS A 64 1.92 -7.90 17.29
C LYS A 64 0.59 -8.64 17.31
N GLN A 65 -0.42 -8.10 18.00
CA GLN A 65 -1.77 -8.66 18.00
C GLN A 65 -2.36 -8.74 16.58
N ALA A 66 -2.13 -7.71 15.76
CA ALA A 66 -2.69 -7.66 14.41
C ALA A 66 -1.96 -8.56 13.41
N ILE A 67 -0.63 -8.67 13.52
CA ILE A 67 0.22 -9.33 12.53
C ILE A 67 0.39 -10.82 12.81
N ALA A 68 0.42 -11.23 14.08
CA ALA A 68 0.73 -12.61 14.45
C ALA A 68 -0.21 -13.63 13.78
N GLY A 69 0.40 -14.62 13.11
CA GLY A 69 -0.31 -15.68 12.41
C GLY A 69 -0.94 -15.28 11.08
N SER A 70 -0.61 -14.10 10.56
CA SER A 70 -0.97 -13.68 9.19
C SER A 70 -0.08 -14.33 8.15
N ASP A 71 -0.63 -14.60 6.98
CA ASP A 71 0.13 -15.03 5.80
C ASP A 71 0.68 -13.82 5.01
N LEU A 72 0.00 -12.66 5.14
CA LEU A 72 0.33 -11.44 4.43
C LEU A 72 -0.11 -10.20 5.23
N VAL A 73 0.71 -9.14 5.18
CA VAL A 73 0.39 -7.83 5.73
C VAL A 73 0.29 -6.80 4.61
N TYR A 74 -0.79 -6.02 4.59
CA TYR A 74 -0.93 -4.84 3.73
C TYR A 74 -0.95 -3.57 4.58
N VAL A 75 0.00 -2.67 4.32
CA VAL A 75 0.08 -1.32 4.91
C VAL A 75 -0.54 -0.33 3.95
N SER A 76 -1.70 0.23 4.32
CA SER A 76 -2.51 1.06 3.43
C SER A 76 -2.31 2.56 3.61
N PHE A 77 -1.22 2.97 4.20
CA PHE A 77 -0.82 4.38 4.35
C PHE A 77 0.64 4.57 3.96
N VAL A 78 1.02 5.80 3.71
CA VAL A 78 2.41 6.20 3.48
C VAL A 78 3.01 6.64 4.81
N ASP A 79 4.20 6.15 5.14
CA ASP A 79 4.93 6.59 6.33
C ASP A 79 5.66 7.90 6.02
N HIS A 80 5.12 9.00 6.54
CA HIS A 80 5.72 10.34 6.45
C HIS A 80 6.58 10.67 7.69
N GLY A 81 6.80 9.70 8.55
CA GLY A 81 7.63 9.85 9.76
C GLY A 81 9.12 9.98 9.42
N ILE A 82 9.80 10.86 10.14
CA ILE A 82 11.25 10.97 10.05
C ILE A 82 11.87 9.61 10.41
N ASN A 83 12.86 9.15 9.64
CA ASN A 83 13.54 7.87 9.83
C ASN A 83 12.65 6.62 9.62
N ALA A 84 11.44 6.74 9.07
CA ALA A 84 10.53 5.63 8.82
C ALA A 84 10.28 4.76 10.09
N GLU A 85 10.04 5.40 11.22
CA GLU A 85 9.93 4.71 12.52
C GLU A 85 8.79 3.69 12.53
N LEU A 86 7.63 4.03 11.95
CA LEU A 86 6.50 3.11 11.90
C LEU A 86 6.77 1.94 10.94
N THR A 87 7.38 2.22 9.78
CA THR A 87 7.80 1.18 8.84
C THR A 87 8.75 0.19 9.49
N ARG A 88 9.77 0.66 10.23
CA ARG A 88 10.72 -0.20 10.95
C ARG A 88 10.04 -1.04 12.02
N LYS A 89 9.13 -0.46 12.81
CA LYS A 89 8.34 -1.21 13.80
C LYS A 89 7.51 -2.33 13.16
N ILE A 90 6.93 -2.06 11.98
CA ILE A 90 6.17 -3.09 11.24
C ILE A 90 7.11 -4.20 10.78
N ILE A 91 8.29 -3.88 10.22
CA ILE A 91 9.29 -4.87 9.80
C ILE A 91 9.73 -5.71 11.00
N GLU A 92 10.12 -5.09 12.11
CA GLU A 92 10.52 -5.77 13.34
C GLU A 92 9.41 -6.71 13.86
N THR A 93 8.17 -6.25 13.88
CA THR A 93 7.03 -7.07 14.32
C THR A 93 6.77 -8.25 13.39
N MET A 94 6.93 -8.05 12.07
CA MET A 94 6.82 -9.13 11.09
C MET A 94 7.92 -10.18 11.28
N ASP A 95 9.15 -9.76 11.56
CA ASP A 95 10.27 -10.64 11.87
C ASP A 95 10.04 -11.42 13.16
N GLU A 96 9.63 -10.76 14.23
CA GLU A 96 9.29 -11.39 15.50
C GLU A 96 8.18 -12.44 15.39
N THR A 97 7.22 -12.22 14.50
CA THR A 97 6.06 -13.11 14.30
C THR A 97 6.25 -14.13 13.18
N GLY A 98 7.37 -14.07 12.46
CA GLY A 98 7.69 -14.95 11.33
C GLY A 98 6.87 -14.67 10.06
N VAL A 99 6.20 -13.53 9.98
CA VAL A 99 5.41 -13.13 8.79
C VAL A 99 6.32 -12.44 7.79
N LYS A 100 6.38 -12.94 6.56
CA LYS A 100 7.34 -12.43 5.56
C LYS A 100 6.71 -11.64 4.42
N ARG A 101 5.45 -11.89 4.05
CA ARG A 101 4.83 -11.24 2.89
C ARG A 101 4.26 -9.87 3.26
N LEU A 102 4.83 -8.80 2.66
CA LEU A 102 4.44 -7.40 2.87
C LEU A 102 3.97 -6.76 1.56
N ILE A 103 2.83 -6.08 1.58
CA ILE A 103 2.45 -5.07 0.58
C ILE A 103 2.47 -3.71 1.29
N SER A 104 3.24 -2.75 0.80
CA SER A 104 3.35 -1.43 1.41
C SER A 104 2.98 -0.34 0.43
N SER A 105 2.06 0.53 0.83
CA SER A 105 1.74 1.74 0.07
C SER A 105 2.84 2.78 0.24
N ASN A 106 3.25 3.35 -0.88
CA ASN A 106 4.15 4.50 -0.95
C ASN A 106 3.68 5.45 -2.05
N ILE A 107 4.35 6.55 -2.27
CA ILE A 107 3.98 7.52 -3.31
C ILE A 107 4.84 7.36 -4.56
N LEU A 108 4.29 7.84 -5.65
CA LEU A 108 4.99 7.97 -6.92
C LEU A 108 6.13 8.97 -6.83
N GLY A 109 7.27 8.66 -7.42
CA GLY A 109 8.41 9.57 -7.56
C GLY A 109 9.54 9.35 -6.57
N ILE A 110 9.46 8.36 -5.69
CA ILE A 110 10.50 8.08 -4.66
C ILE A 110 11.88 7.73 -5.24
N TYR A 111 11.97 7.37 -6.51
CA TYR A 111 13.24 7.10 -7.21
C TYR A 111 13.54 8.15 -8.29
N ASP A 112 12.86 9.30 -8.26
CA ASP A 112 12.88 10.33 -9.31
C ASP A 112 12.59 9.77 -10.73
N GLU A 113 11.74 8.73 -10.78
CA GLU A 113 11.41 8.00 -12.01
C GLU A 113 10.45 8.76 -12.93
N VAL A 114 9.75 9.77 -12.42
CA VAL A 114 8.77 10.53 -13.19
C VAL A 114 9.44 11.69 -13.92
N LYS A 115 9.36 11.72 -15.23
CA LYS A 115 10.05 12.71 -16.08
C LYS A 115 9.11 13.78 -16.65
N GLY A 116 9.67 14.73 -17.39
CA GLY A 116 8.92 15.76 -18.09
C GLY A 116 8.19 16.76 -17.17
N ALA A 117 7.17 17.39 -17.71
CA ALA A 117 6.39 18.44 -17.04
C ALA A 117 5.64 17.89 -15.80
N PHE A 118 5.08 16.70 -15.92
CA PHE A 118 4.43 16.04 -14.79
C PHE A 118 5.44 15.66 -13.70
N GLY A 119 6.63 15.17 -14.07
CA GLY A 119 7.68 14.88 -13.11
C GLY A 119 8.12 16.11 -12.32
N LYS A 120 8.22 17.27 -12.99
CA LYS A 120 8.48 18.53 -12.29
C LYS A 120 7.36 18.85 -11.30
N PHE A 121 6.11 18.77 -11.72
CA PHE A 121 4.95 18.99 -10.84
C PHE A 121 4.95 18.06 -9.64
N ASN A 122 5.18 16.75 -9.86
CA ASN A 122 5.20 15.75 -8.80
C ASN A 122 6.31 16.05 -7.78
N ARG A 123 7.52 16.37 -8.24
CA ARG A 123 8.64 16.75 -7.35
C ARG A 123 8.32 18.02 -6.55
N ASP A 124 7.81 19.05 -7.21
CA ASP A 124 7.48 20.31 -6.54
C ASP A 124 6.45 20.11 -5.43
N PHE A 125 5.44 19.28 -5.69
CA PHE A 125 4.34 19.05 -4.76
C PHE A 125 4.68 18.06 -3.64
N CYS A 126 5.29 16.92 -3.98
CA CYS A 126 5.51 15.83 -3.03
C CYS A 126 6.86 15.93 -2.31
N PHE A 127 7.87 16.56 -2.92
CA PHE A 127 9.26 16.53 -2.43
C PHE A 127 9.91 17.91 -2.30
N GLY A 128 9.12 18.99 -2.36
CA GLY A 128 9.66 20.35 -2.27
C GLY A 128 10.64 20.71 -3.39
N GLY A 129 10.47 20.13 -4.58
CA GLY A 129 11.25 20.39 -5.79
C GLY A 129 12.35 19.38 -6.09
N LYS A 130 12.77 18.57 -5.10
CA LYS A 130 13.84 17.59 -5.27
C LYS A 130 13.61 16.34 -4.42
N VAL A 131 13.72 15.18 -5.02
CA VAL A 131 13.77 13.91 -4.29
C VAL A 131 15.13 13.78 -3.61
N THR A 132 15.13 13.58 -2.31
CA THR A 132 16.34 13.44 -1.50
C THR A 132 16.37 12.08 -0.80
N ASP A 133 17.57 11.60 -0.49
CA ASP A 133 17.74 10.35 0.29
C ASP A 133 17.14 10.42 1.71
N SER A 134 16.89 11.62 2.21
CA SER A 134 16.31 11.87 3.52
C SER A 134 14.79 12.11 3.48
N ALA A 135 14.16 12.10 2.29
CA ALA A 135 12.70 12.20 2.22
C ALA A 135 12.06 10.99 2.93
N PRO A 136 11.07 11.20 3.81
CA PRO A 136 10.48 10.12 4.61
C PRO A 136 10.04 8.92 3.78
N GLU A 137 9.43 9.16 2.64
CA GLU A 137 8.92 8.15 1.73
C GLU A 137 10.06 7.34 1.09
N VAL A 138 11.20 7.99 0.81
CA VAL A 138 12.42 7.33 0.31
C VAL A 138 13.06 6.49 1.40
N VAL A 139 13.16 7.02 2.62
CA VAL A 139 13.70 6.30 3.78
C VAL A 139 12.84 5.08 4.11
N SER A 140 11.50 5.22 4.07
CA SER A 140 10.56 4.12 4.28
C SER A 140 10.73 3.02 3.21
N ALA A 141 10.80 3.38 1.94
CA ALA A 141 11.02 2.42 0.86
C ALA A 141 12.34 1.68 1.02
N ARG A 142 13.43 2.39 1.32
CA ARG A 142 14.76 1.79 1.54
C ARG A 142 14.75 0.84 2.74
N ALA A 143 14.11 1.19 3.86
CA ALA A 143 14.00 0.30 5.01
C ALA A 143 13.31 -1.03 4.66
N ILE A 144 12.31 -1.01 3.78
CA ILE A 144 11.65 -2.22 3.28
C ILE A 144 12.57 -2.98 2.32
N GLU A 145 13.23 -2.30 1.39
CA GLU A 145 14.15 -2.92 0.42
C GLU A 145 15.35 -3.61 1.08
N ASP A 146 15.86 -3.03 2.18
CA ASP A 146 16.98 -3.56 2.96
C ASP A 146 16.57 -4.73 3.89
N SER A 147 15.26 -4.98 4.06
CA SER A 147 14.75 -6.09 4.89
C SER A 147 14.81 -7.43 4.17
N ASP A 148 14.65 -8.52 4.92
CA ASP A 148 14.54 -9.87 4.36
C ASP A 148 13.09 -10.24 3.97
N LEU A 149 12.14 -9.30 4.08
CA LEU A 149 10.74 -9.52 3.75
C LEU A 149 10.52 -9.79 2.26
N ASP A 150 9.51 -10.56 1.96
CA ASP A 150 8.96 -10.75 0.62
C ASP A 150 8.01 -9.57 0.32
N TYR A 151 8.58 -8.40 0.05
CA TYR A 151 7.84 -7.17 -0.09
C TYR A 151 7.32 -6.90 -1.50
N THR A 152 6.25 -6.11 -1.57
CA THR A 152 5.85 -5.31 -2.74
C THR A 152 5.64 -3.88 -2.28
N ILE A 153 6.40 -2.93 -2.81
CA ILE A 153 6.16 -1.50 -2.60
C ILE A 153 5.30 -0.98 -3.74
N LEU A 154 4.15 -0.40 -3.41
CA LEU A 154 3.24 0.22 -4.38
C LEU A 154 3.53 1.72 -4.46
N ARG A 155 4.06 2.19 -5.58
CA ARG A 155 4.25 3.62 -5.87
C ARG A 155 2.95 4.18 -6.41
N ILE A 156 2.05 4.57 -5.49
CA ILE A 156 0.69 4.99 -5.80
C ILE A 156 0.71 6.32 -6.56
N PRO A 157 0.04 6.39 -7.74
CA PRO A 157 -0.05 7.61 -8.53
C PRO A 157 -1.02 8.62 -7.93
N TRP A 158 -1.24 9.73 -8.62
CA TRP A 158 -2.32 10.66 -8.29
C TRP A 158 -3.67 9.98 -8.47
N LEU A 159 -4.49 10.02 -7.42
CA LEU A 159 -5.72 9.25 -7.34
C LEU A 159 -6.93 10.07 -7.80
N ASN A 160 -7.84 9.39 -8.50
CA ASN A 160 -9.17 9.90 -8.81
C ASN A 160 -10.26 8.90 -8.37
N ASP A 161 -11.52 9.30 -8.50
CA ASP A 161 -12.69 8.49 -8.12
C ASP A 161 -13.47 7.96 -9.34
N ARG A 162 -12.83 7.87 -10.51
CA ARG A 162 -13.44 7.28 -11.69
C ARG A 162 -13.86 5.82 -11.42
N ASN A 163 -14.96 5.42 -12.03
CA ASN A 163 -15.56 4.10 -11.81
C ASN A 163 -14.93 2.99 -12.67
N GLU A 164 -13.70 3.15 -13.10
CA GLU A 164 -13.01 2.20 -13.97
C GLU A 164 -11.85 1.53 -13.27
N VAL A 165 -11.58 0.28 -13.63
CA VAL A 165 -10.35 -0.44 -13.30
C VAL A 165 -9.50 -0.49 -14.54
N LYS A 166 -8.49 0.38 -14.59
CA LYS A 166 -7.60 0.53 -15.73
C LYS A 166 -6.24 1.02 -15.28
N TYR A 167 -5.23 0.22 -15.53
CA TYR A 167 -3.85 0.57 -15.21
C TYR A 167 -2.86 -0.31 -15.98
N ALA A 168 -1.66 0.21 -16.17
CA ALA A 168 -0.47 -0.54 -16.54
C ALA A 168 0.54 -0.47 -15.40
N VAL A 169 1.26 -1.56 -15.16
CA VAL A 169 2.30 -1.63 -14.13
C VAL A 169 3.65 -1.29 -14.75
N THR A 170 4.49 -0.59 -13.99
CA THR A 170 5.88 -0.29 -14.32
C THR A 170 6.79 -0.73 -13.18
N HIS A 171 7.92 -1.37 -13.51
CA HIS A 171 8.89 -1.83 -12.53
C HIS A 171 9.88 -0.74 -12.13
N LYS A 172 10.61 -0.95 -11.04
CA LYS A 172 11.71 -0.05 -10.63
C LYS A 172 12.77 -0.03 -11.74
N GLY A 173 13.18 1.18 -12.13
CA GLY A 173 14.18 1.38 -13.20
C GLY A 173 13.59 1.49 -14.60
N GLU A 174 12.31 1.19 -14.80
CA GLU A 174 11.62 1.41 -16.06
C GLU A 174 11.08 2.84 -16.17
N PRO A 175 10.89 3.37 -17.38
CA PRO A 175 10.16 4.61 -17.59
C PRO A 175 8.75 4.49 -16.99
N TYR A 176 8.36 5.47 -16.20
CA TYR A 176 7.01 5.51 -15.66
C TYR A 176 6.03 6.13 -16.67
N TYR A 177 4.91 5.47 -16.89
CA TYR A 177 3.88 5.90 -17.83
C TYR A 177 2.56 6.21 -17.13
N GLY A 178 1.92 7.29 -17.57
CA GLY A 178 0.66 7.77 -17.00
C GLY A 178 0.88 8.73 -15.83
N VAL A 179 -0.21 9.23 -15.30
CA VAL A 179 -0.23 10.29 -14.29
C VAL A 179 -1.10 9.91 -13.11
N SER A 180 -2.28 9.36 -13.39
CA SER A 180 -3.31 9.09 -12.40
C SER A 180 -3.87 7.68 -12.56
N ALA A 181 -4.45 7.17 -11.47
CA ALA A 181 -5.28 5.96 -11.50
C ALA A 181 -6.48 6.15 -10.57
N SER A 182 -7.54 5.39 -10.81
CA SER A 182 -8.67 5.36 -9.89
C SER A 182 -8.30 4.63 -8.60
N ARG A 183 -8.97 4.96 -7.49
CA ARG A 183 -8.86 4.18 -6.26
C ARG A 183 -9.32 2.74 -6.44
N LYS A 184 -10.26 2.50 -7.38
CA LYS A 184 -10.68 1.14 -7.76
C LYS A 184 -9.56 0.36 -8.46
N SER A 185 -8.78 1.01 -9.34
CA SER A 185 -7.58 0.41 -9.93
C SER A 185 -6.54 0.04 -8.89
N SER A 186 -6.32 0.93 -7.90
CA SER A 186 -5.40 0.66 -6.79
C SER A 186 -5.87 -0.54 -5.94
N ALA A 187 -7.16 -0.58 -5.63
CA ALA A 187 -7.74 -1.71 -4.88
C ALA A 187 -7.67 -3.02 -5.68
N ASP A 188 -7.91 -2.97 -7.00
CA ASP A 188 -7.79 -4.14 -7.87
C ASP A 188 -6.39 -4.76 -7.84
N LEU A 189 -5.36 -3.94 -7.99
CA LEU A 189 -3.98 -4.40 -7.94
C LEU A 189 -3.66 -5.07 -6.60
N ILE A 190 -4.08 -4.47 -5.48
CA ILE A 190 -3.88 -5.04 -4.14
C ILE A 190 -4.61 -6.37 -3.99
N VAL A 191 -5.87 -6.45 -4.42
CA VAL A 191 -6.69 -7.69 -4.37
C VAL A 191 -6.05 -8.80 -5.18
N ARG A 192 -5.49 -8.49 -6.36
CA ARG A 192 -4.76 -9.47 -7.19
C ARG A 192 -3.50 -9.98 -6.53
N ILE A 193 -2.70 -9.10 -5.89
CA ILE A 193 -1.50 -9.52 -5.15
C ILE A 193 -1.88 -10.36 -3.93
N ILE A 194 -2.98 -10.04 -3.25
CA ILE A 194 -3.49 -10.85 -2.13
C ILE A 194 -3.97 -12.22 -2.62
N ALA A 195 -4.62 -12.29 -3.78
CA ALA A 195 -5.05 -13.57 -4.38
C ALA A 195 -3.84 -14.45 -4.74
N ASP A 196 -2.84 -13.85 -5.38
CA ASP A 196 -1.56 -14.50 -5.72
C ASP A 196 -0.38 -13.76 -5.07
N PRO A 197 0.05 -14.16 -3.87
CA PRO A 197 1.13 -13.50 -3.15
C PRO A 197 2.52 -13.61 -3.81
N SER A 198 2.68 -14.42 -4.84
CA SER A 198 3.93 -14.50 -5.60
C SER A 198 4.13 -13.33 -6.56
N LEU A 199 3.07 -12.60 -6.89
CA LEU A 199 3.14 -11.43 -7.76
C LEU A 199 3.98 -10.33 -7.13
N TYR A 200 4.92 -9.80 -7.91
CA TYR A 200 5.75 -8.64 -7.57
C TYR A 200 6.53 -8.80 -6.25
N THR A 201 6.93 -10.02 -5.89
CA THR A 201 7.74 -10.29 -4.70
C THR A 201 9.14 -9.68 -4.86
N LYS A 202 9.57 -8.94 -3.83
CA LYS A 202 10.82 -8.15 -3.79
C LYS A 202 10.89 -7.08 -4.88
N GLU A 203 9.74 -6.50 -5.19
CA GLU A 203 9.63 -5.46 -6.21
C GLU A 203 9.03 -4.17 -5.66
N SER A 204 9.44 -3.05 -6.26
CA SER A 204 8.77 -1.76 -6.15
C SER A 204 8.13 -1.45 -7.49
N ILE A 205 6.81 -1.45 -7.52
CA ILE A 205 6.03 -1.23 -8.73
C ILE A 205 5.27 0.08 -8.69
N GLY A 206 5.26 0.79 -9.83
CA GLY A 206 4.33 1.89 -10.09
C GLY A 206 3.17 1.38 -10.94
N PHE A 207 2.09 2.13 -10.98
CA PHE A 207 0.96 1.85 -11.86
C PHE A 207 0.17 3.13 -12.15
N ALA A 208 -0.34 3.26 -13.36
CA ALA A 208 -1.25 4.35 -13.71
C ALA A 208 -2.13 3.97 -14.90
N ASP A 209 -3.22 4.71 -15.11
CA ASP A 209 -3.98 4.62 -16.35
C ASP A 209 -3.12 5.18 -17.50
N PRO A 210 -2.72 4.34 -18.48
CA PRO A 210 -1.86 4.76 -19.59
C PRO A 210 -2.49 5.84 -20.47
N THR A 211 -3.82 6.00 -20.45
CA THR A 211 -4.48 7.09 -21.22
C THR A 211 -4.28 8.47 -20.61
N THR A 212 -3.72 8.55 -19.40
CA THR A 212 -3.35 9.81 -18.76
C THR A 212 -1.92 10.27 -19.12
N GLU A 213 -1.21 9.46 -19.93
CA GLU A 213 0.15 9.79 -20.38
C GLU A 213 0.18 11.11 -21.14
N GLY A 214 1.27 11.87 -20.98
CA GLY A 214 1.44 13.19 -21.56
C GLY A 214 0.76 14.34 -20.82
N SER A 215 -0.07 14.05 -19.82
CA SER A 215 -0.65 15.10 -18.98
C SER A 215 0.42 15.70 -18.07
N SER A 216 0.42 17.04 -17.93
CA SER A 216 1.35 17.75 -17.05
C SER A 216 0.84 17.91 -15.61
N ARG A 217 -0.38 17.45 -15.34
CA ARG A 217 -1.11 17.55 -14.07
C ARG A 217 -1.93 16.28 -13.81
N PRO A 218 -2.34 16.04 -12.56
CA PRO A 218 -3.28 14.96 -12.24
C PRO A 218 -4.55 15.03 -13.08
N VAL A 219 -5.04 13.85 -13.47
CA VAL A 219 -6.28 13.67 -14.24
C VAL A 219 -7.34 13.09 -13.30
N TYR A 220 -8.37 13.89 -13.01
CA TYR A 220 -9.47 13.57 -12.10
C TYR A 220 -10.73 13.10 -12.85
#